data_d91d357d64f603185b3d3395f4e21b89
#
_entry.id   d91d357d64f603185b3d3395f4e21b89
#
_cell.length_a   1.000
_cell.length_b   1.000
_cell.length_c   1.000
_cell.angle_alpha   90.00
_cell.angle_beta   90.00
_cell.angle_gamma   90.00
#
_symmetry.space_group_name_H-M   'P 1'
#
loop_
_entity.id
_entity.type
_entity.pdbx_description
1 polymer ?
#
loop_
_entity_poly.entity_id
_entity_poly.type
_entity_poly.pdbx_seq_one_letter_code
_entity_poly.pdbx_strand_id
1 'polypeptide(L)' 'MPADIDVRKIRKELKLSQAEFAAKFGLSAATVRDWEQNRRKPEGAARVLLHVIKKEPDAVRRALAPTRR' A
#
# COMPACT_ATOMS: atom_id res chain seq x y z
N MET A 1 -9.34 -14.23 -13.88
CA MET A 1 -8.27 -13.45 -13.24
C MET A 1 -8.86 -12.57 -12.16
N PRO A 2 -8.36 -12.67 -10.97
CA PRO A 2 -8.89 -11.79 -9.95
C PRO A 2 -8.70 -10.34 -10.34
N ALA A 3 -9.54 -9.52 -9.80
CA ALA A 3 -9.45 -8.09 -10.06
C ALA A 3 -8.08 -7.60 -9.65
N ASP A 4 -7.57 -6.67 -10.40
CA ASP A 4 -6.32 -6.03 -10.04
C ASP A 4 -6.49 -5.31 -8.71
N ILE A 5 -5.41 -5.22 -8.00
CA ILE A 5 -5.40 -4.48 -6.75
C ILE A 5 -5.50 -3.00 -7.07
N ASP A 6 -6.46 -2.33 -6.43
CA ASP A 6 -6.65 -0.90 -6.62
C ASP A 6 -5.85 -0.18 -5.53
N VAL A 7 -4.63 0.21 -5.87
CA VAL A 7 -3.73 0.82 -4.90
C VAL A 7 -4.26 2.15 -4.40
N ARG A 8 -4.88 2.93 -5.28
CA ARG A 8 -5.42 4.22 -4.86
C ARG A 8 -6.52 4.05 -3.83
N LYS A 9 -7.40 3.07 -4.04
CA LYS A 9 -8.48 2.82 -3.11
C LYS A 9 -7.93 2.39 -1.75
N ILE A 10 -6.96 1.48 -1.76
CA ILE A 10 -6.33 1.02 -0.53
C ILE A 10 -5.72 2.19 0.21
N ARG A 11 -4.98 3.02 -0.51
CA ARG A 11 -4.31 4.17 0.10
C ARG A 11 -5.32 5.13 0.71
N LYS A 12 -6.40 5.40 -0.01
CA LYS A 12 -7.41 6.34 0.48
C LYS A 12 -8.13 5.81 1.70
N GLU A 13 -8.34 4.51 1.76
CA GLU A 13 -8.95 3.92 2.95
C GLU A 13 -8.07 4.08 4.18
N LEU A 14 -6.76 4.15 3.97
CA LEU A 14 -5.83 4.41 5.06
C LEU A 14 -5.64 5.90 5.32
N LYS A 15 -6.22 6.75 4.47
CA LYS A 15 -6.15 8.21 4.60
C LYS A 15 -4.73 8.72 4.51
N LEU A 16 -3.97 8.16 3.57
CA LEU A 16 -2.58 8.53 3.37
C LEU A 16 -2.40 9.15 1.98
N SER A 17 -1.49 10.11 1.90
CA SER A 17 -1.06 10.60 0.60
C SER A 17 -0.15 9.57 -0.07
N GLN A 18 0.16 9.79 -1.35
CA GLN A 18 1.09 8.90 -2.04
C GLN A 18 2.44 8.85 -1.34
N ALA A 19 2.94 10.02 -0.94
CA ALA A 19 4.23 10.08 -0.26
C ALA A 19 4.19 9.38 1.09
N GLU A 20 3.10 9.59 1.84
CA GLU A 20 2.95 8.95 3.15
C GLU A 20 2.85 7.44 3.03
N PHE A 21 2.07 6.98 2.05
CA PHE A 21 1.92 5.55 1.82
C PHE A 21 3.27 4.93 1.47
N ALA A 22 3.99 5.58 0.55
CA ALA A 22 5.29 5.07 0.13
C ALA A 22 6.27 5.00 1.31
N ALA A 23 6.32 6.07 2.10
CA ALA A 23 7.23 6.09 3.24
C ALA A 23 6.89 5.02 4.27
N LYS A 24 5.59 4.82 4.51
CA LYS A 24 5.16 3.87 5.52
C LYS A 24 5.52 2.43 5.14
N PHE A 25 5.46 2.12 3.86
CA PHE A 25 5.66 0.75 3.42
C PHE A 25 7.00 0.51 2.73
N GLY A 26 7.92 1.47 2.84
CA GLY A 26 9.26 1.29 2.28
C GLY A 26 9.30 1.33 0.76
N LEU A 27 8.40 2.08 0.15
CA LEU A 27 8.30 2.20 -1.29
C LEU A 27 8.70 3.60 -1.72
N SER A 28 8.90 3.79 -3.02
CA SER A 28 9.09 5.14 -3.53
C SER A 28 7.74 5.71 -3.96
N ALA A 29 7.60 7.02 -3.85
CA ALA A 29 6.38 7.68 -4.28
C ALA A 29 6.16 7.48 -5.78
N ALA A 30 7.24 7.44 -6.55
CA ALA A 30 7.14 7.20 -7.99
C ALA A 30 6.54 5.82 -8.28
N THR A 31 6.95 4.81 -7.50
CA THR A 31 6.39 3.47 -7.68
C THR A 31 4.90 3.46 -7.39
N VAL A 32 4.49 4.09 -6.28
CA VAL A 32 3.08 4.15 -5.93
C VAL A 32 2.29 4.86 -7.01
N ARG A 33 2.82 5.96 -7.52
CA ARG A 33 2.16 6.70 -8.58
C ARG A 33 2.00 5.85 -9.83
N ASP A 34 3.05 5.10 -10.20
CA ASP A 34 3.00 4.25 -11.39
C ASP A 34 1.94 3.17 -11.25
N TRP A 35 1.82 2.59 -10.06
CA TRP A 35 0.78 1.60 -9.80
C TRP A 35 -0.62 2.22 -9.95
N GLU A 36 -0.81 3.42 -9.41
CA GLU A 36 -2.12 4.05 -9.45
C GLU A 36 -2.49 4.48 -10.87
N GLN A 37 -1.50 4.78 -11.69
CA GLN A 37 -1.72 5.19 -13.07
C GLN A 37 -1.64 4.02 -14.04
N ASN A 38 -1.53 2.81 -13.54
CA ASN A 38 -1.49 1.60 -14.35
C ASN A 38 -0.30 1.53 -15.30
N ARG A 39 0.77 2.23 -14.96
CA ARG A 39 2.00 2.14 -15.74
C ARG A 39 2.80 0.91 -15.36
N ARG A 40 2.65 0.47 -14.14
CA ARG A 40 3.29 -0.74 -13.63
C ARG A 40 2.31 -1.44 -12.73
N LYS A 41 2.48 -2.76 -12.60
CA LYS A 41 1.64 -3.54 -11.71
C LYS A 41 2.48 -4.03 -10.54
N PRO A 42 1.92 -4.01 -9.34
CA PRO A 42 2.63 -4.60 -8.20
C PRO A 42 2.86 -6.08 -8.44
N GLU A 43 4.05 -6.54 -8.14
CA GLU A 43 4.41 -7.94 -8.32
C GLU A 43 5.18 -8.44 -7.12
N GLY A 44 5.19 -9.76 -6.98
CA GLY A 44 5.96 -10.38 -5.93
C GLY A 44 5.52 -9.95 -4.55
N ALA A 45 6.50 -9.61 -3.71
CA ALA A 45 6.22 -9.23 -2.33
C ALA A 45 5.32 -8.02 -2.23
N ALA A 46 5.44 -7.08 -3.18
CA ALA A 46 4.60 -5.89 -3.17
C ALA A 46 3.13 -6.26 -3.34
N ARG A 47 2.85 -7.21 -4.22
CA ARG A 47 1.48 -7.66 -4.43
C ARG A 47 0.91 -8.32 -3.17
N VAL A 48 1.71 -9.14 -2.53
CA VAL A 48 1.29 -9.79 -1.29
C VAL A 48 1.04 -8.74 -0.21
N LEU A 49 1.94 -7.77 -0.09
CA LEU A 49 1.80 -6.71 0.89
C LEU A 49 0.48 -5.94 0.68
N LEU A 50 0.19 -5.58 -0.56
CA LEU A 50 -1.03 -4.84 -0.85
C LEU A 50 -2.27 -5.66 -0.52
N HIS A 51 -2.22 -6.95 -0.76
CA HIS A 51 -3.32 -7.85 -0.41
C HIS A 51 -3.55 -7.85 1.11
N VAL A 52 -2.47 -7.92 1.89
CA VAL A 52 -2.56 -7.90 3.34
C VAL A 52 -3.14 -6.57 3.82
N ILE A 53 -2.68 -5.47 3.24
CA ILE A 53 -3.18 -4.15 3.61
C ILE A 53 -4.68 -4.07 3.33
N LYS A 54 -5.10 -4.59 2.18
CA LYS A 54 -6.49 -4.53 1.80
C LYS A 54 -7.37 -5.34 2.75
N LYS A 55 -6.92 -6.52 3.12
CA LYS A 55 -7.70 -7.42 3.94
C LYS A 55 -7.67 -7.07 5.42
N GLU A 56 -6.54 -6.59 5.90
CA GLU A 56 -6.34 -6.37 7.33
C GLU A 56 -5.74 -4.99 7.58
N PRO A 57 -6.46 -3.93 7.21
CA PRO A 57 -5.88 -2.59 7.35
C PRO A 57 -5.56 -2.22 8.79
N ASP A 58 -6.40 -2.64 9.73
CA ASP A 58 -6.14 -2.31 11.13
C ASP A 58 -4.93 -3.04 11.68
N ALA A 59 -4.77 -4.31 11.31
CA ALA A 59 -3.60 -5.06 11.73
C ALA A 59 -2.32 -4.44 11.17
N VAL A 60 -2.39 -4.00 9.92
CA VAL A 60 -1.23 -3.36 9.30
C VAL A 60 -0.89 -2.06 10.02
N ARG A 61 -1.90 -1.27 10.35
CA ARG A 61 -1.66 -0.03 11.10
C ARG A 61 -0.97 -0.32 12.42
N ARG A 62 -1.44 -1.33 13.14
CA ARG A 62 -0.83 -1.69 14.42
C ARG A 62 0.60 -2.17 14.24
N ALA A 63 0.84 -2.98 13.19
CA ALA A 63 2.17 -3.52 12.95
C ALA A 63 3.18 -2.43 12.65
N LEU A 64 2.74 -1.35 12.00
CA LEU A 64 3.63 -0.28 11.58
C LEU A 64 3.61 0.91 12.52
N ALA A 65 2.80 0.86 13.56
CA ALA A 65 2.75 1.95 14.52
C ALA A 65 4.09 2.02 15.27
N PRO A 66 4.53 3.24 15.61
CA PRO A 66 5.78 3.37 16.37
C PRO A 66 5.67 2.66 17.69
N THR A 67 6.73 1.95 18.06
CA THR A 67 6.79 1.28 19.33
C THR A 67 7.05 2.31 20.42
N ARG A 68 6.28 2.24 21.50
CA ARG A 68 6.44 3.13 22.64
C ARG A 68 7.05 2.37 23.79
N ARG A 69 7.90 3.04 24.50
CA ARG A 69 8.55 2.42 25.63
C ARG A 69 8.34 3.23 26.86
#